data_929b1f3113c9a5b76d649f2a81951df3
#
_entry.id   929b1f3113c9a5b76d649f2a81951df3
#
_cell.length_a   1.000
_cell.length_b   1.000
_cell.length_c   1.000
_cell.angle_alpha   90.00
_cell.angle_beta   90.00
_cell.angle_gamma   90.00
#
_symmetry.space_group_name_H-M   'P 1'
#
loop_
_entity.id
_entity.type
_entity.pdbx_description
1 polymer ?
#
loop_
_entity_poly.entity_id
_entity_poly.type
_entity_poly.pdbx_seq_one_letter_code
_entity_poly.pdbx_strand_id
1 'polypeptide(L)'
;MKEYINNIISGDCVDVMRNFPDSSIDMCITSPPYDNLRVYKGYKFPFDSIVKELYRIIKDGGVVVWVVSDATINGSETGTSFKQALKFMAEGFNLHDTMIFKKANPVPQIYRKRYTNEFEYMFVFSKGIIKTHNPIMIPCLHAGLELKGTTYKNFSVGTQKRDKLANPVKQEKIKGNVWEYVVGKLAVDQEAKDHPAPFPYALAKDHILSWTNKDDIVLDPMCGSGTSIVAASDLGRRYIGIDISEEYCDLSRERLKKHLSENPLFE
;
A
#
# COMPACT_ATOMS: atom_id res chain seq x y z
N MET A 1 -1.12 19.31 -14.39
CA MET A 1 -1.07 17.83 -14.37
C MET A 1 -0.14 17.20 -15.39
N LYS A 2 -0.18 17.57 -16.68
CA LYS A 2 0.66 16.91 -17.71
C LYS A 2 2.15 16.93 -17.39
N GLU A 3 2.64 17.99 -16.77
CA GLU A 3 4.05 18.16 -16.37
C GLU A 3 4.47 17.26 -15.18
N TYR A 4 3.51 16.79 -14.37
CA TYR A 4 3.76 15.95 -13.21
C TYR A 4 3.67 14.45 -13.54
N ILE A 5 2.88 14.10 -14.56
CA ILE A 5 2.65 12.69 -14.95
C ILE A 5 3.94 12.08 -15.50
N ASN A 6 4.24 10.85 -15.05
CA ASN A 6 5.45 10.10 -15.37
C ASN A 6 6.72 10.83 -14.94
N ASN A 7 6.65 11.52 -13.81
CA ASN A 7 7.77 12.28 -13.28
C ASN A 7 8.01 11.98 -11.79
N ILE A 8 9.25 12.21 -11.35
CA ILE A 8 9.69 12.14 -9.96
C ILE A 8 10.16 13.53 -9.57
N ILE A 9 9.53 14.11 -8.56
CA ILE A 9 9.61 15.54 -8.22
C ILE A 9 10.26 15.66 -6.85
N SER A 10 11.31 16.46 -6.77
CA SER A 10 11.92 16.86 -5.51
C SER A 10 11.17 18.02 -4.90
N GLY A 11 10.71 17.86 -3.65
CA GLY A 11 10.02 18.91 -2.92
C GLY A 11 9.15 18.40 -1.76
N ASP A 12 8.59 19.35 -1.01
CA ASP A 12 7.59 19.04 -0.01
C ASP A 12 6.31 18.50 -0.68
N CYS A 13 5.87 17.32 -0.27
CA CYS A 13 4.73 16.66 -0.93
C CYS A 13 3.43 17.46 -0.82
N VAL A 14 3.22 18.20 0.27
CA VAL A 14 2.03 19.05 0.45
C VAL A 14 2.06 20.20 -0.56
N ASP A 15 3.21 20.88 -0.71
CA ASP A 15 3.36 22.00 -1.63
C ASP A 15 3.21 21.55 -3.09
N VAL A 16 3.76 20.39 -3.44
CA VAL A 16 3.59 19.81 -4.78
C VAL A 16 2.14 19.42 -5.02
N MET A 17 1.49 18.69 -4.10
CA MET A 17 0.10 18.24 -4.23
C MET A 17 -0.89 19.41 -4.34
N ARG A 18 -0.64 20.56 -3.72
CA ARG A 18 -1.48 21.79 -3.86
C ARG A 18 -1.64 22.24 -5.31
N ASN A 19 -0.70 21.93 -6.18
CA ASN A 19 -0.77 22.26 -7.60
C ASN A 19 -1.57 21.24 -8.44
N PHE A 20 -2.00 20.12 -7.83
CA PHE A 20 -2.81 19.12 -8.53
C PHE A 20 -4.29 19.53 -8.52
N PRO A 21 -5.01 19.34 -9.62
CA PRO A 21 -6.45 19.51 -9.63
C PRO A 21 -7.15 18.58 -8.65
N ASP A 22 -8.32 18.97 -8.16
CA ASP A 22 -9.20 18.11 -7.39
C ASP A 22 -9.55 16.87 -8.20
N SER A 23 -9.69 15.74 -7.51
CA SER A 23 -10.14 14.46 -8.12
C SER A 23 -9.35 14.07 -9.37
N SER A 24 -8.02 14.18 -9.32
CA SER A 24 -7.12 13.93 -10.45
C SER A 24 -6.32 12.62 -10.35
N ILE A 25 -6.20 12.04 -9.16
CA ILE A 25 -5.39 10.85 -8.86
C ILE A 25 -6.29 9.64 -8.64
N ASP A 26 -5.98 8.51 -9.28
CA ASP A 26 -6.75 7.27 -9.14
C ASP A 26 -6.37 6.50 -7.88
N MET A 27 -5.07 6.45 -7.57
CA MET A 27 -4.56 5.74 -6.40
C MET A 27 -3.37 6.46 -5.79
N CYS A 28 -3.29 6.47 -4.46
CA CYS A 28 -2.06 6.74 -3.72
C CYS A 28 -1.60 5.46 -3.03
N ILE A 29 -0.30 5.17 -3.09
CA ILE A 29 0.33 4.11 -2.31
C ILE A 29 1.63 4.63 -1.74
N THR A 30 1.80 4.50 -0.42
CA THR A 30 3.00 5.01 0.25
C THR A 30 3.24 4.34 1.59
N SER A 31 4.49 4.39 2.03
CA SER A 31 4.92 4.05 3.39
C SER A 31 5.59 5.29 3.99
N PRO A 32 4.87 6.09 4.78
CA PRO A 32 5.41 7.32 5.36
C PRO A 32 6.53 7.04 6.36
N PRO A 33 7.33 8.03 6.75
CA PRO A 33 8.26 7.87 7.85
C PRO A 33 7.49 7.53 9.14
N TYR A 34 7.86 6.39 9.79
CA TYR A 34 7.20 5.93 11.01
C TYR A 34 7.73 6.69 12.22
N ASP A 35 6.87 7.44 12.88
CA ASP A 35 7.20 8.23 14.08
C ASP A 35 8.54 8.99 13.89
N ASN A 36 9.27 9.28 14.92
CA ASN A 36 10.61 9.87 14.84
C ASN A 36 11.72 8.81 14.68
N LEU A 37 11.42 7.63 14.11
CA LEU A 37 12.41 6.57 13.90
C LEU A 37 13.56 7.00 12.98
N ARG A 38 13.36 8.09 12.22
CA ARG A 38 14.39 8.72 11.37
C ARG A 38 14.26 10.23 11.45
N VAL A 39 15.33 10.86 11.88
CA VAL A 39 15.44 12.32 11.88
C VAL A 39 15.78 12.77 10.46
N TYR A 40 14.77 13.18 9.70
CA TYR A 40 14.95 13.87 8.43
C TYR A 40 15.31 15.34 8.71
N LYS A 41 16.56 15.62 9.14
CA LYS A 41 17.13 16.97 9.28
C LYS A 41 16.20 18.01 9.95
N GLY A 42 15.43 17.61 10.98
CA GLY A 42 14.51 18.50 11.68
C GLY A 42 13.14 18.72 10.99
N TYR A 43 12.85 18.03 9.90
CA TYR A 43 11.55 18.12 9.22
C TYR A 43 10.44 17.54 10.10
N LYS A 44 9.40 18.33 10.34
CA LYS A 44 8.18 17.90 11.02
C LYS A 44 7.20 17.36 9.99
N PHE A 45 6.90 16.07 10.05
CA PHE A 45 5.98 15.39 9.14
C PHE A 45 4.57 16.01 9.20
N PRO A 46 4.08 16.69 8.14
CA PRO A 46 2.82 17.44 8.14
C PRO A 46 1.62 16.53 7.83
N PHE A 47 1.42 15.49 8.63
CA PHE A 47 0.46 14.42 8.38
C PHE A 47 -0.95 14.93 8.08
N ASP A 48 -1.48 15.86 8.89
CA ASP A 48 -2.84 16.39 8.71
C ASP A 48 -3.02 17.08 7.36
N SER A 49 -2.00 17.82 6.92
CA SER A 49 -2.02 18.49 5.61
C SER A 49 -1.95 17.48 4.47
N ILE A 50 -1.15 16.41 4.62
CA ILE A 50 -1.06 15.34 3.64
C ILE A 50 -2.42 14.66 3.47
N VAL A 51 -3.08 14.28 4.55
CA VAL A 51 -4.39 13.61 4.49
C VAL A 51 -5.43 14.49 3.83
N LYS A 52 -5.44 15.81 4.14
CA LYS A 52 -6.34 16.79 3.54
C LYS A 52 -6.13 16.91 2.02
N GLU A 53 -4.86 17.04 1.59
CA GLU A 53 -4.56 17.13 0.16
C GLU A 53 -4.87 15.82 -0.56
N LEU A 54 -4.57 14.66 0.03
CA LEU A 54 -4.96 13.37 -0.55
C LEU A 54 -6.48 13.27 -0.72
N TYR A 55 -7.27 13.70 0.28
CA TYR A 55 -8.74 13.69 0.14
C TYR A 55 -9.20 14.58 -1.01
N ARG A 56 -8.58 15.74 -1.21
CA ARG A 56 -8.91 16.65 -2.30
C ARG A 56 -8.59 16.06 -3.66
N ILE A 57 -7.36 15.52 -3.83
CA ILE A 57 -6.86 15.12 -5.15
C ILE A 57 -7.27 13.70 -5.58
N ILE A 58 -7.57 12.80 -4.65
CA ILE A 58 -8.08 11.46 -4.98
C ILE A 58 -9.46 11.57 -5.60
N LYS A 59 -9.66 10.85 -6.70
CA LYS A 59 -10.95 10.74 -7.40
C LYS A 59 -11.99 10.05 -6.54
N ASP A 60 -13.27 10.35 -6.77
CA ASP A 60 -14.35 9.56 -6.19
C ASP A 60 -14.25 8.09 -6.66
N GLY A 61 -14.21 7.17 -5.71
CA GLY A 61 -13.96 5.74 -5.94
C GLY A 61 -12.48 5.38 -6.04
N GLY A 62 -11.58 6.36 -5.93
CA GLY A 62 -10.14 6.14 -5.85
C GLY A 62 -9.69 5.67 -4.46
N VAL A 63 -8.46 5.18 -4.36
CA VAL A 63 -7.94 4.45 -3.21
C VAL A 63 -6.65 5.07 -2.69
N VAL A 64 -6.47 5.05 -1.36
CA VAL A 64 -5.20 5.31 -0.68
C VAL A 64 -4.78 4.04 0.06
N VAL A 65 -3.61 3.51 -0.26
CA VAL A 65 -2.96 2.43 0.50
C VAL A 65 -1.87 3.06 1.37
N TRP A 66 -2.06 2.97 2.67
CA TRP A 66 -1.19 3.57 3.68
C TRP A 66 -0.53 2.47 4.49
N VAL A 67 0.77 2.23 4.23
CA VAL A 67 1.54 1.20 4.92
C VAL A 67 2.27 1.80 6.10
N VAL A 68 1.97 1.34 7.31
CA VAL A 68 2.48 1.95 8.55
C VAL A 68 2.67 0.93 9.65
N SER A 69 3.65 1.19 10.50
CA SER A 69 3.90 0.46 11.75
C SER A 69 4.11 1.44 12.90
N ASP A 70 4.03 0.92 14.12
CA ASP A 70 4.24 1.71 15.34
C ASP A 70 5.68 1.57 15.86
N ALA A 71 6.26 2.67 16.33
CA ALA A 71 7.45 2.62 17.14
C ALA A 71 7.14 2.13 18.55
N THR A 72 8.15 1.55 19.22
CA THR A 72 8.08 1.25 20.64
C THR A 72 8.97 2.23 21.42
N ILE A 73 8.37 3.08 22.23
CA ILE A 73 9.04 4.08 23.04
C ILE A 73 8.75 3.80 24.52
N ASN A 74 9.76 3.69 25.35
CA ASN A 74 9.64 3.44 26.80
C ASN A 74 8.73 2.23 27.14
N GLY A 75 8.79 1.18 26.33
CA GLY A 75 8.01 -0.04 26.55
C GLY A 75 6.56 0.02 26.08
N SER A 76 6.11 1.10 25.46
CA SER A 76 4.79 1.25 24.86
C SER A 76 4.87 1.47 23.36
N GLU A 77 3.96 0.88 22.60
CA GLU A 77 3.74 1.25 21.21
C GLU A 77 3.10 2.64 21.16
N THR A 78 3.46 3.41 20.12
CA THR A 78 3.00 4.79 19.95
C THR A 78 1.52 4.90 19.61
N GLY A 79 0.95 3.86 19.00
CA GLY A 79 -0.39 3.86 18.46
C GLY A 79 -0.58 4.85 17.30
N THR A 80 0.51 5.21 16.64
CA THR A 80 0.51 6.16 15.51
C THR A 80 -0.29 5.61 14.35
N SER A 81 -0.19 4.32 14.05
CA SER A 81 -0.96 3.65 13.01
C SER A 81 -2.46 3.84 13.18
N PHE A 82 -2.97 3.66 14.39
CA PHE A 82 -4.39 3.85 14.73
C PHE A 82 -4.81 5.31 14.64
N LYS A 83 -3.99 6.25 15.16
CA LYS A 83 -4.26 7.69 15.09
C LYS A 83 -4.34 8.15 13.64
N GLN A 84 -3.43 7.67 12.80
CA GLN A 84 -3.42 7.97 11.38
C GLN A 84 -4.65 7.41 10.69
N ALA A 85 -5.03 6.15 10.94
CA ALA A 85 -6.24 5.56 10.37
C ALA A 85 -7.51 6.36 10.76
N LEU A 86 -7.65 6.72 12.04
CA LEU A 86 -8.79 7.53 12.51
C LEU A 86 -8.80 8.94 11.88
N LYS A 87 -7.63 9.54 11.62
CA LYS A 87 -7.56 10.84 10.97
C LYS A 87 -8.00 10.78 9.50
N PHE A 88 -7.61 9.74 8.74
CA PHE A 88 -8.13 9.53 7.39
C PHE A 88 -9.68 9.43 7.39
N MET A 89 -10.24 8.68 8.34
CA MET A 89 -11.71 8.56 8.48
C MET A 89 -12.35 9.90 8.83
N ALA A 90 -11.74 10.66 9.74
CA ALA A 90 -12.24 11.99 10.12
C ALA A 90 -12.18 13.00 8.98
N GLU A 91 -11.25 12.85 8.02
CA GLU A 91 -11.18 13.69 6.83
C GLU A 91 -12.26 13.34 5.78
N GLY A 92 -12.90 12.16 5.90
CA GLY A 92 -14.00 11.74 5.02
C GLY A 92 -13.72 10.48 4.20
N PHE A 93 -12.54 9.88 4.34
CA PHE A 93 -12.28 8.58 3.71
C PHE A 93 -13.05 7.45 4.42
N ASN A 94 -13.51 6.49 3.66
CA ASN A 94 -13.93 5.20 4.22
C ASN A 94 -12.70 4.34 4.49
N LEU A 95 -12.59 3.74 5.68
CA LEU A 95 -11.67 2.64 5.91
C LEU A 95 -12.25 1.39 5.23
N HIS A 96 -11.78 1.12 4.00
CA HIS A 96 -12.30 0.03 3.18
C HIS A 96 -11.85 -1.34 3.69
N ASP A 97 -10.55 -1.48 3.99
CA ASP A 97 -9.99 -2.73 4.51
C ASP A 97 -8.80 -2.44 5.43
N THR A 98 -8.67 -3.24 6.48
CA THR A 98 -7.48 -3.29 7.33
C THR A 98 -6.69 -4.53 6.95
N MET A 99 -5.72 -4.35 6.05
CA MET A 99 -4.87 -5.43 5.58
C MET A 99 -3.59 -5.53 6.42
N ILE A 100 -2.99 -6.70 6.43
CA ILE A 100 -1.76 -7.00 7.16
C ILE A 100 -0.66 -7.39 6.18
N PHE A 101 0.43 -6.63 6.21
CA PHE A 101 1.69 -7.03 5.62
C PHE A 101 2.46 -7.91 6.61
N LYS A 102 2.46 -9.22 6.39
CA LYS A 102 3.23 -10.18 7.17
C LYS A 102 4.64 -10.28 6.59
N LYS A 103 5.65 -10.14 7.44
CA LYS A 103 7.06 -10.29 7.08
C LYS A 103 7.43 -11.77 7.06
N ALA A 104 7.88 -12.29 5.92
CA ALA A 104 8.29 -13.69 5.80
C ALA A 104 9.59 -14.00 6.58
N ASN A 105 10.43 -12.98 6.78
CA ASN A 105 11.73 -13.08 7.44
C ASN A 105 11.93 -11.95 8.48
N PRO A 106 11.08 -11.88 9.54
CA PRO A 106 11.18 -10.82 10.55
C PRO A 106 12.49 -10.95 11.35
N VAL A 107 13.06 -9.80 11.75
CA VAL A 107 14.23 -9.79 12.60
C VAL A 107 13.85 -10.17 14.04
N PRO A 108 14.40 -11.25 14.64
CA PRO A 108 14.07 -11.67 15.99
C PRO A 108 14.40 -10.60 17.04
N GLN A 109 13.50 -10.38 17.99
CA GLN A 109 13.69 -9.42 19.10
C GLN A 109 14.04 -10.16 20.40
N ILE A 110 15.22 -10.80 20.45
CA ILE A 110 15.61 -11.75 21.49
C ILE A 110 15.72 -11.09 22.89
N TYR A 111 16.03 -9.79 22.97
CA TYR A 111 16.31 -9.10 24.24
C TYR A 111 15.16 -8.23 24.75
N ARG A 112 14.00 -8.27 24.12
CA ARG A 112 12.84 -7.46 24.51
C ARG A 112 11.76 -8.36 25.10
N LYS A 113 11.09 -7.91 26.18
CA LYS A 113 9.91 -8.58 26.76
C LYS A 113 8.70 -8.41 25.81
N ARG A 114 8.87 -8.68 24.52
CA ARG A 114 7.87 -8.56 23.45
C ARG A 114 8.07 -9.68 22.44
N TYR A 115 7.00 -10.05 21.79
CA TYR A 115 7.06 -10.90 20.61
C TYR A 115 7.76 -10.17 19.45
N THR A 116 8.32 -10.94 18.53
CA THR A 116 8.89 -10.42 17.29
C THR A 116 7.83 -9.66 16.49
N ASN A 117 8.15 -8.46 16.01
CA ASN A 117 7.24 -7.68 15.16
C ASN A 117 7.24 -8.28 13.74
N GLU A 118 6.23 -9.09 13.45
CA GLU A 118 6.10 -9.84 12.20
C GLU A 118 5.22 -9.15 11.17
N PHE A 119 4.57 -8.03 11.50
CA PHE A 119 3.64 -7.39 10.57
C PHE A 119 3.70 -5.87 10.61
N GLU A 120 3.14 -5.29 9.56
CA GLU A 120 2.78 -3.87 9.45
C GLU A 120 1.34 -3.76 8.97
N TYR A 121 0.67 -2.66 9.28
CA TYR A 121 -0.66 -2.38 8.74
C TYR A 121 -0.56 -1.87 7.31
N MET A 122 -1.47 -2.32 6.46
CA MET A 122 -1.76 -1.77 5.15
C MET A 122 -3.21 -1.29 5.17
N PHE A 123 -3.45 -0.06 5.62
CA PHE A 123 -4.80 0.48 5.60
C PHE A 123 -5.18 0.86 4.16
N VAL A 124 -6.31 0.34 3.71
CA VAL A 124 -6.90 0.69 2.42
C VAL A 124 -8.05 1.64 2.66
N PHE A 125 -7.88 2.89 2.25
CA PHE A 125 -8.91 3.90 2.34
C PHE A 125 -9.51 4.15 0.96
N SER A 126 -10.79 4.53 0.90
CA SER A 126 -11.45 4.94 -0.33
C SER A 126 -12.19 6.26 -0.19
N LYS A 127 -12.19 7.07 -1.24
CA LYS A 127 -13.06 8.23 -1.33
C LYS A 127 -14.39 7.79 -1.94
N GLY A 128 -15.40 7.60 -1.09
CA GLY A 128 -16.67 6.99 -1.51
C GLY A 128 -16.57 5.48 -1.78
N ILE A 129 -17.41 4.98 -2.68
CA ILE A 129 -17.45 3.57 -3.07
C ILE A 129 -16.35 3.29 -4.09
N ILE A 130 -15.53 2.26 -3.83
CA ILE A 130 -14.44 1.84 -4.74
C ILE A 130 -15.01 1.52 -6.13
N LYS A 131 -14.36 2.06 -7.17
CA LYS A 131 -14.72 1.80 -8.58
C LYS A 131 -13.94 0.66 -9.20
N THR A 132 -12.69 0.49 -8.83
CA THR A 132 -11.80 -0.53 -9.39
C THR A 132 -11.40 -1.54 -8.32
N HIS A 133 -11.70 -2.82 -8.57
CA HIS A 133 -11.27 -3.92 -7.73
C HIS A 133 -10.93 -5.12 -8.62
N ASN A 134 -9.63 -5.39 -8.77
CA ASN A 134 -9.09 -6.54 -9.50
C ASN A 134 -8.51 -7.54 -8.48
N PRO A 135 -9.33 -8.42 -7.88
CA PRO A 135 -8.89 -9.25 -6.78
C PRO A 135 -7.83 -10.27 -7.22
N ILE A 136 -6.81 -10.43 -6.40
CA ILE A 136 -5.83 -11.50 -6.59
C ILE A 136 -6.49 -12.82 -6.23
N MET A 137 -6.51 -13.75 -7.19
CA MET A 137 -7.09 -15.08 -7.01
C MET A 137 -6.02 -16.07 -6.55
N ILE A 138 -6.38 -16.95 -5.63
CA ILE A 138 -5.52 -18.03 -5.14
C ILE A 138 -6.27 -19.36 -5.18
N PRO A 139 -5.58 -20.51 -5.34
CA PRO A 139 -6.20 -21.83 -5.30
C PRO A 139 -6.95 -22.06 -3.98
N CYS A 140 -8.11 -22.74 -4.05
CA CYS A 140 -8.82 -23.22 -2.88
C CYS A 140 -8.17 -24.51 -2.36
N LEU A 141 -7.97 -24.61 -1.06
CA LEU A 141 -7.37 -25.81 -0.40
C LEU A 141 -8.17 -27.09 -0.69
N HIS A 142 -9.49 -26.97 -0.83
CA HIS A 142 -10.41 -28.08 -1.03
C HIS A 142 -11.14 -27.98 -2.37
N ALA A 143 -10.47 -27.51 -3.43
CA ALA A 143 -11.04 -27.37 -4.76
C ALA A 143 -11.65 -28.69 -5.25
N GLY A 144 -12.86 -28.62 -5.80
CA GLY A 144 -13.57 -29.76 -6.35
C GLY A 144 -14.23 -30.69 -5.34
N LEU A 145 -14.01 -30.51 -4.02
CA LEU A 145 -14.69 -31.33 -3.02
C LEU A 145 -16.15 -30.91 -2.84
N GLU A 146 -17.04 -31.88 -2.77
CA GLU A 146 -18.43 -31.66 -2.37
C GLU A 146 -18.51 -31.55 -0.85
N LEU A 147 -18.84 -30.39 -0.33
CA LEU A 147 -19.05 -30.18 1.10
C LEU A 147 -20.46 -30.65 1.47
N LYS A 148 -20.56 -31.81 2.11
CA LYS A 148 -21.83 -32.32 2.68
C LYS A 148 -22.18 -31.50 3.93
N GLY A 149 -23.19 -30.65 3.81
CA GLY A 149 -23.96 -30.11 4.93
C GLY A 149 -23.19 -29.34 6.01
N THR A 150 -22.75 -28.12 5.71
CA THR A 150 -22.30 -27.19 6.75
C THR A 150 -23.41 -26.24 7.14
N THR A 151 -23.87 -26.27 8.39
CA THR A 151 -24.82 -25.30 8.92
C THR A 151 -24.05 -24.10 9.46
N TYR A 152 -24.11 -22.96 8.79
CA TYR A 152 -23.58 -21.71 9.33
C TYR A 152 -24.61 -21.07 10.25
N LYS A 153 -24.30 -20.95 11.54
CA LYS A 153 -25.09 -20.14 12.48
C LYS A 153 -24.66 -18.67 12.27
N ASN A 154 -25.54 -17.89 11.68
CA ASN A 154 -25.36 -16.45 11.59
C ASN A 154 -25.92 -15.82 12.88
N PHE A 155 -25.06 -15.30 13.76
CA PHE A 155 -25.43 -14.79 15.08
C PHE A 155 -26.31 -13.53 15.06
N SER A 156 -26.47 -12.86 13.92
CA SER A 156 -27.20 -11.60 13.84
C SER A 156 -28.64 -11.69 13.30
N VAL A 157 -29.08 -12.77 12.68
CA VAL A 157 -30.39 -12.84 12.01
C VAL A 157 -31.08 -14.22 12.13
N GLY A 158 -30.92 -14.93 13.22
CA GLY A 158 -31.61 -16.21 13.41
C GLY A 158 -31.06 -17.36 12.54
N THR A 159 -31.46 -18.58 12.88
CA THR A 159 -31.01 -19.81 12.18
C THR A 159 -31.69 -19.93 10.82
N GLN A 160 -31.04 -19.54 9.74
CA GLN A 160 -31.48 -19.95 8.41
C GLN A 160 -30.83 -21.30 8.07
N LYS A 161 -31.66 -22.34 7.89
CA LYS A 161 -31.22 -23.56 7.20
C LYS A 161 -30.88 -23.17 5.75
N ARG A 162 -29.60 -23.14 5.42
CA ARG A 162 -29.20 -23.13 4.02
C ARG A 162 -29.30 -24.54 3.48
N ASP A 163 -30.05 -24.70 2.41
CA ASP A 163 -30.04 -25.90 1.61
C ASP A 163 -28.62 -26.26 1.19
N LYS A 164 -28.37 -27.58 1.09
CA LYS A 164 -27.08 -28.15 0.70
C LYS A 164 -26.51 -27.37 -0.48
N LEU A 165 -25.31 -26.84 -0.33
CA LEU A 165 -24.53 -26.36 -1.48
C LEU A 165 -24.32 -27.54 -2.43
N ALA A 166 -25.12 -27.58 -3.48
CA ALA A 166 -25.06 -28.63 -4.51
C ALA A 166 -23.83 -28.50 -5.41
N ASN A 167 -23.05 -27.41 -5.26
CA ASN A 167 -21.90 -27.14 -6.12
C ASN A 167 -20.60 -27.48 -5.41
N PRO A 168 -19.63 -28.10 -6.10
CA PRO A 168 -18.32 -28.36 -5.57
C PRO A 168 -17.60 -27.04 -5.22
N VAL A 169 -16.64 -27.11 -4.30
CA VAL A 169 -15.79 -25.97 -3.93
C VAL A 169 -15.10 -25.43 -5.18
N LYS A 170 -15.18 -24.13 -5.41
CA LYS A 170 -14.53 -23.46 -6.54
C LYS A 170 -13.03 -23.76 -6.57
N GLN A 171 -12.44 -23.75 -7.76
CA GLN A 171 -10.99 -23.95 -7.94
C GLN A 171 -10.18 -22.83 -7.28
N GLU A 172 -10.68 -21.60 -7.31
CA GLU A 172 -10.01 -20.41 -6.85
C GLU A 172 -10.92 -19.58 -5.93
N LYS A 173 -10.29 -18.82 -5.05
CA LYS A 173 -10.93 -17.84 -4.16
C LYS A 173 -10.13 -16.54 -4.17
N ILE A 174 -10.76 -15.45 -3.76
CA ILE A 174 -10.08 -14.19 -3.52
C ILE A 174 -9.06 -14.39 -2.37
N LYS A 175 -7.83 -13.90 -2.55
CA LYS A 175 -6.78 -13.84 -1.53
C LYS A 175 -7.30 -13.09 -0.29
N GLY A 176 -6.99 -13.58 0.90
CA GLY A 176 -7.34 -12.90 2.15
C GLY A 176 -6.55 -11.61 2.34
N ASN A 177 -6.86 -10.87 3.38
CA ASN A 177 -6.25 -9.56 3.69
C ASN A 177 -4.96 -9.64 4.52
N VAL A 178 -4.38 -10.82 4.68
CA VAL A 178 -3.04 -11.02 5.24
C VAL A 178 -2.11 -11.46 4.11
N TRP A 179 -1.19 -10.55 3.73
CA TRP A 179 -0.26 -10.77 2.62
C TRP A 179 1.15 -10.91 3.15
N GLU A 180 1.86 -11.97 2.73
CA GLU A 180 3.21 -12.27 3.17
C GLU A 180 4.23 -11.91 2.09
N TYR A 181 5.26 -11.14 2.49
CA TYR A 181 6.38 -10.75 1.63
C TYR A 181 7.70 -10.87 2.36
N VAL A 182 8.76 -11.16 1.61
CA VAL A 182 10.14 -11.07 2.09
C VAL A 182 10.49 -9.59 2.32
N VAL A 183 11.28 -9.29 3.35
CA VAL A 183 11.71 -7.93 3.68
C VAL A 183 13.23 -7.78 3.65
N GLY A 184 13.71 -6.52 3.64
CA GLY A 184 15.12 -6.17 3.67
C GLY A 184 15.81 -6.38 2.31
N LYS A 185 17.12 -6.53 2.34
CA LYS A 185 17.96 -6.60 1.13
C LYS A 185 17.65 -7.76 0.18
N LEU A 186 16.87 -8.75 0.63
CA LEU A 186 16.41 -9.87 -0.19
C LEU A 186 15.13 -9.54 -0.98
N ALA A 187 14.44 -8.46 -0.63
CA ALA A 187 13.14 -8.07 -1.20
C ALA A 187 13.25 -6.98 -2.26
N VAL A 188 14.45 -6.47 -2.49
CA VAL A 188 14.71 -5.31 -3.36
C VAL A 188 15.85 -5.60 -4.31
N ASP A 189 15.85 -4.90 -5.43
CA ASP A 189 16.95 -4.86 -6.38
C ASP A 189 18.18 -4.19 -5.78
N GLN A 190 19.30 -4.32 -6.49
CA GLN A 190 20.62 -3.89 -6.01
C GLN A 190 20.62 -2.39 -5.66
N GLU A 191 19.94 -1.56 -6.44
CA GLU A 191 19.91 -0.12 -6.33
C GLU A 191 19.14 0.37 -5.09
N ALA A 192 18.13 -0.37 -4.66
CA ALA A 192 17.35 -0.03 -3.48
C ALA A 192 17.95 -0.55 -2.15
N LYS A 193 19.04 -1.33 -2.19
CA LYS A 193 19.65 -1.92 -0.99
C LYS A 193 20.23 -0.91 -0.02
N ASP A 194 20.62 0.26 -0.50
CA ASP A 194 21.17 1.33 0.33
C ASP A 194 20.09 2.24 0.93
N HIS A 195 18.83 2.10 0.47
CA HIS A 195 17.71 2.78 1.09
C HIS A 195 17.41 2.14 2.46
N PRO A 196 17.31 2.93 3.53
CA PRO A 196 17.19 2.42 4.89
C PRO A 196 15.90 1.64 5.18
N ALA A 197 14.83 1.82 4.39
CA ALA A 197 13.56 1.09 4.53
C ALA A 197 12.96 0.82 3.16
N PRO A 198 13.51 -0.14 2.41
CA PRO A 198 12.96 -0.44 1.10
C PRO A 198 11.58 -1.08 1.23
N PHE A 199 10.66 -0.55 0.48
CA PHE A 199 9.31 -1.07 0.34
C PHE A 199 9.35 -2.32 -0.59
N PRO A 200 8.73 -3.46 -0.24
CA PRO A 200 8.77 -4.63 -1.11
C PRO A 200 8.08 -4.37 -2.46
N TYR A 201 8.79 -4.62 -3.57
CA TYR A 201 8.25 -4.45 -4.92
C TYR A 201 6.95 -5.24 -5.14
N ALA A 202 6.90 -6.50 -4.70
CA ALA A 202 5.71 -7.34 -4.84
C ALA A 202 4.49 -6.76 -4.09
N LEU A 203 4.70 -6.12 -2.93
CA LEU A 203 3.64 -5.45 -2.19
C LEU A 203 3.08 -4.27 -2.98
N ALA A 204 3.95 -3.40 -3.52
CA ALA A 204 3.54 -2.29 -4.35
C ALA A 204 2.76 -2.77 -5.58
N LYS A 205 3.31 -3.75 -6.29
CA LYS A 205 2.72 -4.35 -7.49
C LYS A 205 1.33 -4.93 -7.23
N ASP A 206 1.19 -5.74 -6.19
CA ASP A 206 -0.08 -6.38 -5.83
C ASP A 206 -1.17 -5.36 -5.50
N HIS A 207 -0.84 -4.30 -4.76
CA HIS A 207 -1.81 -3.24 -4.47
C HIS A 207 -2.17 -2.42 -5.72
N ILE A 208 -1.18 -2.02 -6.53
CA ILE A 208 -1.43 -1.26 -7.77
C ILE A 208 -2.31 -2.08 -8.72
N LEU A 209 -2.01 -3.37 -8.88
CA LEU A 209 -2.82 -4.28 -9.70
C LEU A 209 -4.27 -4.35 -9.18
N SER A 210 -4.45 -4.48 -7.86
CA SER A 210 -5.76 -4.67 -7.23
C SER A 210 -6.68 -3.46 -7.37
N TRP A 211 -6.13 -2.24 -7.30
CA TRP A 211 -6.91 -1.02 -7.14
C TRP A 211 -6.86 -0.07 -8.34
N THR A 212 -6.15 -0.43 -9.42
CA THR A 212 -6.06 0.40 -10.62
C THR A 212 -6.18 -0.40 -11.91
N ASN A 213 -6.47 0.30 -12.99
CA ASN A 213 -6.42 -0.21 -14.37
C ASN A 213 -5.24 0.42 -15.12
N LYS A 214 -4.96 -0.10 -16.33
CA LYS A 214 -3.98 0.51 -17.23
C LYS A 214 -4.33 2.00 -17.45
N ASP A 215 -3.29 2.84 -17.53
CA ASP A 215 -3.37 4.30 -17.71
C ASP A 215 -3.94 5.09 -16.51
N ASP A 216 -4.32 4.45 -15.40
CA ASP A 216 -4.63 5.14 -14.15
C ASP A 216 -3.38 5.81 -13.57
N ILE A 217 -3.57 6.89 -12.79
CA ILE A 217 -2.48 7.64 -12.18
C ILE A 217 -2.26 7.16 -10.75
N VAL A 218 -1.05 6.63 -10.49
CA VAL A 218 -0.58 6.21 -9.17
C VAL A 218 0.34 7.30 -8.61
N LEU A 219 0.04 7.78 -7.42
CA LEU A 219 0.84 8.76 -6.67
C LEU A 219 1.55 8.07 -5.51
N ASP A 220 2.85 8.34 -5.35
CA ASP A 220 3.57 8.11 -4.10
C ASP A 220 4.18 9.45 -3.62
N PRO A 221 3.60 10.08 -2.58
CA PRO A 221 4.05 11.38 -2.10
C PRO A 221 5.33 11.34 -1.25
N MET A 222 5.89 10.15 -1.01
CA MET A 222 7.14 9.93 -0.26
C MET A 222 7.87 8.72 -0.85
N CYS A 223 8.19 8.81 -2.15
CA CYS A 223 8.56 7.66 -2.97
C CYS A 223 9.93 7.05 -2.65
N GLY A 224 10.79 7.75 -1.92
CA GLY A 224 12.12 7.26 -1.55
C GLY A 224 12.89 6.72 -2.76
N SER A 225 13.28 5.45 -2.73
CA SER A 225 13.97 4.76 -3.84
C SER A 225 13.06 4.39 -5.04
N GLY A 226 11.80 4.80 -5.06
CA GLY A 226 10.89 4.68 -6.21
C GLY A 226 10.30 3.30 -6.47
N THR A 227 10.19 2.43 -5.48
CA THR A 227 9.65 1.07 -5.69
C THR A 227 8.21 1.07 -6.22
N SER A 228 7.35 1.93 -5.67
CA SER A 228 5.97 2.13 -6.14
C SER A 228 5.91 2.66 -7.57
N ILE A 229 6.85 3.53 -7.93
CA ILE A 229 6.97 4.15 -9.26
C ILE A 229 7.35 3.10 -10.31
N VAL A 230 8.37 2.30 -10.02
CA VAL A 230 8.77 1.17 -10.89
C VAL A 230 7.60 0.20 -11.06
N ALA A 231 6.93 -0.18 -9.98
CA ALA A 231 5.79 -1.10 -10.05
C ALA A 231 4.62 -0.53 -10.87
N ALA A 232 4.33 0.77 -10.75
CA ALA A 232 3.30 1.44 -11.54
C ALA A 232 3.65 1.44 -13.03
N SER A 233 4.89 1.77 -13.35
CA SER A 233 5.41 1.76 -14.74
C SER A 233 5.30 0.36 -15.36
N ASP A 234 5.73 -0.68 -14.66
CA ASP A 234 5.67 -2.08 -15.14
C ASP A 234 4.25 -2.54 -15.48
N LEU A 235 3.30 -2.05 -14.74
CA LEU A 235 1.90 -2.40 -14.93
C LEU A 235 1.20 -1.51 -15.97
N GLY A 236 1.92 -0.62 -16.65
CA GLY A 236 1.36 0.33 -17.62
C GLY A 236 0.46 1.39 -16.98
N ARG A 237 0.72 1.74 -15.72
CA ARG A 237 0.07 2.86 -15.04
C ARG A 237 0.92 4.11 -15.22
N ARG A 238 0.28 5.27 -15.21
CA ARG A 238 0.98 6.54 -15.11
C ARG A 238 1.35 6.77 -13.65
N TYR A 239 2.48 7.38 -13.38
CA TYR A 239 2.97 7.55 -12.03
C TYR A 239 3.33 9.02 -11.73
N ILE A 240 3.32 9.36 -10.45
CA ILE A 240 3.88 10.59 -9.90
C ILE A 240 4.58 10.19 -8.60
N GLY A 241 5.91 10.40 -8.55
CA GLY A 241 6.71 10.26 -7.32
C GLY A 241 7.05 11.62 -6.75
N ILE A 242 6.99 11.77 -5.45
CA ILE A 242 7.49 12.97 -4.77
C ILE A 242 8.39 12.52 -3.62
N ASP A 243 9.52 13.18 -3.44
CA ASP A 243 10.34 13.03 -2.24
C ASP A 243 10.99 14.37 -1.89
N ILE A 244 11.18 14.63 -0.60
CA ILE A 244 11.83 15.85 -0.14
C ILE A 244 13.35 15.84 -0.36
N SER A 245 13.93 14.66 -0.53
CA SER A 245 15.36 14.46 -0.81
C SER A 245 15.61 14.35 -2.30
N GLU A 246 16.36 15.32 -2.85
CA GLU A 246 16.81 15.25 -4.25
C GLU A 246 17.63 13.98 -4.52
N GLU A 247 18.46 13.56 -3.54
CA GLU A 247 19.25 12.33 -3.63
C GLU A 247 18.37 11.10 -3.86
N TYR A 248 17.23 11.00 -3.15
CA TYR A 248 16.28 9.89 -3.34
C TYR A 248 15.52 10.02 -4.66
N CYS A 249 15.20 11.24 -5.08
CA CYS A 249 14.60 11.47 -6.40
C CYS A 249 15.53 11.01 -7.52
N ASP A 250 16.82 11.33 -7.45
CA ASP A 250 17.80 10.91 -8.45
C ASP A 250 17.98 9.39 -8.44
N LEU A 251 18.11 8.79 -7.27
CA LEU A 251 18.15 7.33 -7.13
C LEU A 251 16.92 6.66 -7.78
N SER A 252 15.75 7.21 -7.52
CA SER A 252 14.49 6.70 -8.08
C SER A 252 14.43 6.85 -9.60
N ARG A 253 14.90 7.98 -10.16
CA ARG A 253 15.00 8.23 -11.61
C ARG A 253 15.98 7.26 -12.30
N GLU A 254 17.15 7.06 -11.71
CA GLU A 254 18.16 6.14 -12.23
C GLU A 254 17.65 4.69 -12.23
N ARG A 255 17.05 4.27 -11.12
CA ARG A 255 16.48 2.95 -10.97
C ARG A 255 15.39 2.68 -11.98
N LEU A 256 14.47 3.62 -12.17
CA LEU A 256 13.41 3.50 -13.17
C LEU A 256 13.99 3.43 -14.58
N LYS A 257 14.95 4.29 -14.93
CA LYS A 257 15.62 4.29 -16.24
C LYS A 257 16.30 2.95 -16.51
N LYS A 258 17.03 2.40 -15.55
CA LYS A 258 17.67 1.09 -15.67
C LYS A 258 16.63 0.00 -15.89
N HIS A 259 15.58 -0.02 -15.06
CA HIS A 259 14.51 -1.01 -15.14
C HIS A 259 13.82 -1.03 -16.51
N LEU A 260 13.50 0.15 -17.08
CA LEU A 260 12.93 0.30 -18.42
C LEU A 260 13.91 -0.18 -19.51
N SER A 261 15.21 0.04 -19.36
CA SER A 261 16.21 -0.42 -20.32
C SER A 261 16.39 -1.94 -20.34
N GLU A 262 16.19 -2.60 -19.20
CA GLU A 262 16.31 -4.05 -19.04
C GLU A 262 15.02 -4.80 -19.45
N ASN A 263 13.88 -4.10 -19.51
CA ASN A 263 12.55 -4.66 -19.82
C ASN A 263 11.85 -3.87 -20.95
N PRO A 264 12.37 -3.89 -22.19
CA PRO A 264 11.86 -3.06 -23.30
C PRO A 264 10.47 -3.48 -23.85
N LEU A 265 9.78 -4.43 -23.22
CA LEU A 265 8.50 -4.97 -23.71
C LEU A 265 7.27 -4.12 -23.33
N PHE A 266 7.45 -2.95 -22.76
CA PHE A 266 6.35 -2.09 -22.27
C PHE A 266 6.29 -0.70 -22.94
N GLU A 267 6.87 -0.53 -24.15
CA GLU A 267 6.62 0.63 -25.01
C GLU A 267 5.30 0.53 -25.79
#